data_3c07111c3227429cc66267ed8a4ede90
#
_entry.id   3c07111c3227429cc66267ed8a4ede90
#
_cell.length_a   1.000
_cell.length_b   1.000
_cell.length_c   1.000
_cell.angle_alpha   90.00
_cell.angle_beta   90.00
_cell.angle_gamma   90.00
#
_symmetry.space_group_name_H-M   'P 1'
#
loop_
_entity.id
_entity.type
_entity.pdbx_description
1 polymer ?
#
loop_
_entity_poly.entity_id
_entity_poly.type
_entity_poly.pdbx_seq_one_letter_code
_entity_poly.pdbx_strand_id
1 'polypeptide(L)'
;MPQTSLRNHLRDRHRGHRGGAILPHRAIWRLHWAPRRLVGGMLIALFFTAVLGFGQTAVATLWGEQMVWWMQALALPGQFALPDLTAIHMLAMPVPLIDLRLADPRPLALAGHALACISLWLAAGWLPDSAKPGAYLLRFAVLIHSASLLYFWLWPASFPHSLINHIGGGLRQTWVLMLLTPWLHLFTYYLFPFAVWQRLLLTTLTLAYLVLLAPLQYASHAALLMALGAVTMPLLHLLFGVMVPILGLVALYGWGMSWHDPARETSPAETESHHHAG
;
A
#
# COMPACT_ATOMS: atom_id res chain seq x y z
N MET A 1 37.83 -23.11 23.94
CA MET A 1 36.60 -22.58 23.28
C MET A 1 35.58 -23.70 23.30
N PRO A 2 34.35 -23.49 23.75
CA PRO A 2 33.37 -24.56 23.82
C PRO A 2 32.96 -24.98 22.40
N GLN A 3 32.85 -26.26 22.13
CA GLN A 3 32.50 -26.86 20.82
C GLN A 3 31.16 -26.38 20.26
N THR A 4 30.28 -25.83 21.08
CA THR A 4 29.03 -25.18 20.69
C THR A 4 29.22 -23.91 19.81
N SER A 5 30.29 -23.13 20.04
CA SER A 5 30.60 -21.92 19.29
C SER A 5 31.04 -22.24 17.85
N LEU A 6 31.82 -23.31 17.67
CA LEU A 6 32.32 -23.74 16.36
C LEU A 6 31.20 -24.27 15.46
N ARG A 7 30.26 -25.06 16.02
CA ARG A 7 29.07 -25.56 15.31
C ARG A 7 28.15 -24.42 14.86
N ASN A 8 27.97 -23.39 15.68
CA ASN A 8 27.15 -22.23 15.31
C ASN A 8 27.84 -21.43 14.21
N HIS A 9 29.14 -21.22 14.26
CA HIS A 9 29.90 -20.52 13.19
C HIS A 9 29.85 -21.26 11.85
N LEU A 10 29.92 -22.59 11.85
CA LEU A 10 29.82 -23.39 10.60
C LEU A 10 28.40 -23.36 10.04
N ARG A 11 27.39 -23.40 10.89
CA ARG A 11 25.97 -23.29 10.51
C ARG A 11 25.62 -21.92 9.90
N ASP A 12 26.24 -20.85 10.43
CA ASP A 12 26.06 -19.48 9.96
C ASP A 12 26.75 -19.22 8.62
N ARG A 13 27.92 -19.81 8.39
CA ARG A 13 28.60 -19.79 7.07
C ARG A 13 27.80 -20.50 5.97
N HIS A 14 27.18 -21.64 6.29
CA HIS A 14 26.31 -22.35 5.33
C HIS A 14 25.05 -21.58 4.95
N ARG A 15 24.61 -20.62 5.80
CA ARG A 15 23.50 -19.72 5.49
C ARG A 15 23.91 -18.43 4.79
N GLY A 16 25.14 -18.32 4.31
CA GLY A 16 25.63 -17.14 3.60
C GLY A 16 26.01 -15.95 4.48
N HIS A 17 26.07 -16.14 5.79
CA HIS A 17 26.44 -15.09 6.74
C HIS A 17 27.96 -14.98 6.86
N ARG A 18 28.52 -13.85 6.42
CA ARG A 18 29.94 -13.54 6.52
C ARG A 18 30.29 -12.96 7.90
N GLY A 19 30.22 -13.77 8.95
CA GLY A 19 30.92 -13.45 10.20
C GLY A 19 30.35 -12.33 11.07
N GLY A 20 29.03 -12.25 11.24
CA GLY A 20 28.39 -11.45 12.31
C GLY A 20 27.49 -12.34 13.18
N ALA A 21 27.23 -11.97 14.43
CA ALA A 21 26.21 -12.63 15.22
C ALA A 21 24.87 -12.44 14.53
N ILE A 22 24.22 -13.54 14.11
CA ILE A 22 22.81 -13.49 13.68
C ILE A 22 22.01 -13.21 14.94
N LEU A 23 21.69 -11.95 15.16
CA LEU A 23 20.73 -11.59 16.19
C LEU A 23 19.38 -12.19 15.78
N PRO A 24 18.81 -13.12 16.56
CA PRO A 24 17.49 -13.64 16.26
C PRO A 24 16.51 -12.47 16.21
N HIS A 25 15.60 -12.50 15.22
CA HIS A 25 14.62 -11.44 15.06
C HIS A 25 13.83 -11.32 16.36
N ARG A 26 13.97 -10.20 17.06
CA ARG A 26 13.47 -9.98 18.42
C ARG A 26 11.97 -10.28 18.58
N ALA A 27 11.20 -10.12 17.51
CA ALA A 27 9.78 -10.42 17.49
C ALA A 27 9.44 -11.91 17.74
N ILE A 28 10.36 -12.83 17.41
CA ILE A 28 10.12 -14.28 17.49
C ILE A 28 10.45 -14.84 18.90
N TRP A 29 11.33 -14.17 19.64
CA TRP A 29 11.89 -14.74 20.88
C TRP A 29 11.12 -14.38 22.15
N ARG A 30 10.30 -13.34 22.15
CA ARG A 30 9.57 -12.90 23.35
C ARG A 30 8.18 -12.37 23.00
N LEU A 31 7.29 -13.24 22.54
CA LEU A 31 5.87 -12.92 22.56
C LEU A 31 5.39 -12.95 24.02
N HIS A 32 5.79 -11.95 24.79
CA HIS A 32 5.27 -11.79 26.14
C HIS A 32 3.86 -11.22 26.06
N TRP A 33 2.93 -11.90 26.71
CA TRP A 33 1.59 -11.38 26.91
C TRP A 33 1.67 -10.03 27.65
N ALA A 34 1.45 -8.95 26.94
CA ALA A 34 1.53 -7.58 27.44
C ALA A 34 0.16 -6.89 27.32
N PRO A 35 -0.79 -7.18 28.22
CA PRO A 35 -2.16 -6.68 28.10
C PRO A 35 -2.23 -5.16 28.04
N ARG A 36 -1.37 -4.44 28.75
CA ARG A 36 -1.29 -2.97 28.69
C ARG A 36 -0.95 -2.44 27.27
N ARG A 37 -0.05 -3.13 26.56
CA ARG A 37 0.31 -2.75 25.16
C ARG A 37 -0.85 -3.02 24.22
N LEU A 38 -1.53 -4.15 24.40
CA LEU A 38 -2.70 -4.51 23.59
C LEU A 38 -3.83 -3.50 23.80
N VAL A 39 -4.19 -3.21 25.06
CA VAL A 39 -5.23 -2.23 25.39
C VAL A 39 -4.88 -0.85 24.86
N GLY A 40 -3.64 -0.38 25.04
CA GLY A 40 -3.20 0.90 24.47
C GLY A 40 -3.28 0.96 22.96
N GLY A 41 -2.89 -0.12 22.27
CA GLY A 41 -3.03 -0.23 20.82
C GLY A 41 -4.50 -0.25 20.36
N MET A 42 -5.37 -0.98 21.08
CA MET A 42 -6.81 -1.02 20.80
C MET A 42 -7.46 0.37 20.97
N LEU A 43 -7.10 1.10 22.02
CA LEU A 43 -7.61 2.45 22.23
C LEU A 43 -7.21 3.39 21.09
N ILE A 44 -5.98 3.30 20.60
CA ILE A 44 -5.50 4.07 19.45
C ILE A 44 -6.28 3.64 18.18
N ALA A 45 -6.46 2.34 17.94
CA ALA A 45 -7.19 1.85 16.78
C ALA A 45 -8.66 2.32 16.81
N LEU A 46 -9.33 2.21 17.95
CA LEU A 46 -10.70 2.69 18.13
C LEU A 46 -10.81 4.20 17.96
N PHE A 47 -9.85 4.96 18.51
CA PHE A 47 -9.80 6.41 18.37
C PHE A 47 -9.75 6.82 16.88
N PHE A 48 -8.81 6.27 16.10
CA PHE A 48 -8.70 6.61 14.68
C PHE A 48 -9.89 6.09 13.87
N THR A 49 -10.45 4.93 14.20
CA THR A 49 -11.66 4.42 13.57
C THR A 49 -12.84 5.35 13.82
N ALA A 50 -12.98 5.86 15.04
CA ALA A 50 -14.01 6.85 15.38
C ALA A 50 -13.78 8.18 14.65
N VAL A 51 -12.55 8.69 14.61
CA VAL A 51 -12.18 9.92 13.86
C VAL A 51 -12.55 9.77 12.39
N LEU A 52 -12.23 8.64 11.76
CA LEU A 52 -12.61 8.36 10.37
C LEU A 52 -14.13 8.26 10.21
N GLY A 53 -14.82 7.56 11.11
CA GLY A 53 -16.27 7.42 11.07
C GLY A 53 -17.00 8.76 11.16
N PHE A 54 -16.63 9.61 12.11
CA PHE A 54 -17.20 10.96 12.22
C PHE A 54 -16.70 11.91 11.13
N GLY A 55 -15.47 11.73 10.64
CA GLY A 55 -14.85 12.53 9.59
C GLY A 55 -15.20 12.10 8.17
N GLN A 56 -16.03 11.08 7.98
CA GLN A 56 -16.33 10.50 6.67
C GLN A 56 -16.78 11.54 5.65
N THR A 57 -17.71 12.41 6.02
CA THR A 57 -18.19 13.49 5.15
C THR A 57 -17.08 14.47 4.78
N ALA A 58 -16.23 14.83 5.74
CA ALA A 58 -15.11 15.73 5.48
C ALA A 58 -14.09 15.11 4.50
N VAL A 59 -13.79 13.81 4.64
CA VAL A 59 -12.92 13.10 3.70
C VAL A 59 -13.57 13.02 2.31
N ALA A 60 -14.87 12.74 2.23
CA ALA A 60 -15.60 12.69 0.96
C ALA A 60 -15.58 14.05 0.24
N THR A 61 -15.82 15.15 0.97
CA THR A 61 -15.74 16.52 0.43
C THR A 61 -14.33 16.85 -0.04
N LEU A 62 -13.32 16.57 0.79
CA LEU A 62 -11.91 16.79 0.44
C LEU A 62 -11.50 16.01 -0.81
N TRP A 63 -11.93 14.74 -0.93
CA TRP A 63 -11.67 13.95 -2.13
C TRP A 63 -12.38 14.52 -3.35
N GLY A 64 -13.61 15.04 -3.18
CA GLY A 64 -14.32 15.75 -4.23
C GLY A 64 -13.55 16.95 -4.76
N GLU A 65 -13.12 17.83 -3.86
CA GLU A 65 -12.35 19.03 -4.20
C GLU A 65 -11.01 18.68 -4.87
N GLN A 66 -10.27 17.72 -4.32
CA GLN A 66 -9.03 17.25 -4.91
C GLN A 66 -9.24 16.64 -6.31
N MET A 67 -10.29 15.84 -6.51
CA MET A 67 -10.60 15.27 -7.83
C MET A 67 -10.92 16.36 -8.84
N VAL A 68 -11.71 17.37 -8.50
CA VAL A 68 -11.99 18.52 -9.37
C VAL A 68 -10.69 19.22 -9.75
N TRP A 69 -9.85 19.50 -8.77
CA TRP A 69 -8.56 20.14 -8.99
C TRP A 69 -7.66 19.33 -9.93
N TRP A 70 -7.53 18.02 -9.70
CA TRP A 70 -6.73 17.13 -10.55
C TRP A 70 -7.31 17.01 -11.96
N MET A 71 -8.64 16.94 -12.11
CA MET A 71 -9.28 16.91 -13.42
C MET A 71 -8.97 18.17 -14.24
N GLN A 72 -9.01 19.33 -13.59
CA GLN A 72 -8.64 20.60 -14.22
C GLN A 72 -7.15 20.63 -14.59
N ALA A 73 -6.28 20.24 -13.66
CA ALA A 73 -4.82 20.21 -13.86
C ALA A 73 -4.41 19.26 -15.00
N LEU A 74 -5.11 18.14 -15.17
CA LEU A 74 -4.88 17.15 -16.21
C LEU A 74 -5.71 17.40 -17.49
N ALA A 75 -6.46 18.51 -17.54
CA ALA A 75 -7.34 18.87 -18.65
C ALA A 75 -8.29 17.72 -19.07
N LEU A 76 -8.84 16.96 -18.09
CA LEU A 76 -9.73 15.85 -18.35
C LEU A 76 -11.13 16.39 -18.72
N PRO A 77 -11.68 15.99 -19.88
CA PRO A 77 -13.07 16.30 -20.22
C PRO A 77 -13.97 15.40 -19.36
N GLY A 78 -14.95 15.97 -18.69
CA GLY A 78 -15.91 15.14 -17.97
C GLY A 78 -16.80 15.94 -17.04
N GLN A 79 -17.92 15.32 -16.68
CA GLN A 79 -18.81 15.85 -15.67
C GLN A 79 -18.45 15.21 -14.32
N PHE A 80 -18.36 16.06 -13.32
CA PHE A 80 -18.12 15.63 -11.94
C PHE A 80 -19.47 15.61 -11.21
N ALA A 81 -19.79 14.48 -10.61
CA ALA A 81 -20.94 14.34 -9.73
C ALA A 81 -20.45 14.12 -8.31
N LEU A 82 -20.81 15.01 -7.41
CA LEU A 82 -20.71 14.75 -5.98
C LEU A 82 -21.74 13.68 -5.61
N PRO A 83 -21.34 12.70 -4.81
CA PRO A 83 -22.27 11.67 -4.38
C PRO A 83 -23.32 12.23 -3.43
N ASP A 84 -24.48 11.60 -3.40
CA ASP A 84 -25.51 11.89 -2.41
C ASP A 84 -24.99 11.53 -1.01
N LEU A 85 -24.75 12.53 -0.19
CA LEU A 85 -24.25 12.39 1.19
C LEU A 85 -25.34 11.91 2.18
N THR A 86 -26.59 11.69 1.72
CA THR A 86 -27.68 11.31 2.61
C THR A 86 -27.68 9.85 3.03
N ALA A 87 -27.00 8.97 2.26
CA ALA A 87 -26.93 7.53 2.53
C ALA A 87 -25.55 7.12 3.07
N ILE A 88 -25.14 7.69 4.19
CA ILE A 88 -23.81 7.43 4.78
C ILE A 88 -23.86 6.15 5.63
N HIS A 89 -23.14 5.13 5.23
CA HIS A 89 -22.79 3.97 6.05
C HIS A 89 -21.29 3.89 6.23
N MET A 90 -20.80 3.52 7.41
CA MET A 90 -19.37 3.50 7.74
C MET A 90 -18.52 2.76 6.70
N LEU A 91 -19.03 1.67 6.12
CA LEU A 91 -18.34 0.89 5.09
C LEU A 91 -18.64 1.35 3.65
N ALA A 92 -19.71 2.12 3.44
CA ALA A 92 -20.17 2.58 2.12
C ALA A 92 -20.00 4.10 2.01
N MET A 93 -18.74 4.56 2.04
CA MET A 93 -18.45 5.97 1.84
C MET A 93 -18.95 6.44 0.48
N PRO A 94 -19.71 7.56 0.44
CA PRO A 94 -20.01 8.23 -0.82
C PRO A 94 -18.72 8.76 -1.43
N VAL A 95 -18.43 8.37 -2.67
CA VAL A 95 -17.22 8.76 -3.38
C VAL A 95 -17.56 9.63 -4.57
N PRO A 96 -16.69 10.59 -4.94
CA PRO A 96 -16.88 11.39 -6.14
C PRO A 96 -16.90 10.48 -7.38
N LEU A 97 -17.84 10.74 -8.27
CA LEU A 97 -17.99 10.02 -9.52
C LEU A 97 -17.57 10.92 -10.69
N ILE A 98 -16.78 10.37 -11.60
CA ILE A 98 -16.39 11.03 -12.84
C ILE A 98 -17.06 10.31 -13.99
N ASP A 99 -17.95 10.99 -14.70
CA ASP A 99 -18.55 10.46 -15.93
C ASP A 99 -17.67 10.83 -17.11
N LEU A 100 -16.86 9.86 -17.52
CA LEU A 100 -16.00 9.91 -18.69
C LEU A 100 -16.27 8.67 -19.53
N ARG A 101 -16.61 8.86 -20.78
CA ARG A 101 -16.74 7.76 -21.75
C ARG A 101 -15.38 7.41 -22.32
N LEU A 102 -14.96 6.17 -22.10
CA LEU A 102 -13.80 5.63 -22.80
C LEU A 102 -14.20 5.24 -24.21
N ALA A 103 -13.37 5.60 -25.18
CA ALA A 103 -13.54 5.14 -26.55
C ALA A 103 -13.22 3.64 -26.65
N ASP A 104 -13.94 2.94 -27.52
CA ASP A 104 -13.62 1.56 -27.84
C ASP A 104 -12.20 1.46 -28.42
N PRO A 105 -11.42 0.43 -28.02
CA PRO A 105 -10.05 0.30 -28.48
C PRO A 105 -10.01 0.02 -30.00
N ARG A 106 -9.34 0.91 -30.73
CA ARG A 106 -9.14 0.75 -32.19
C ARG A 106 -8.13 -0.37 -32.46
N PRO A 107 -8.26 -1.14 -33.56
CA PRO A 107 -7.31 -2.21 -33.92
C PRO A 107 -5.85 -1.76 -33.95
N LEU A 108 -5.59 -0.55 -34.46
CA LEU A 108 -4.24 0.03 -34.49
C LEU A 108 -3.68 0.29 -33.08
N ALA A 109 -4.53 0.73 -32.14
CA ALA A 109 -4.13 0.90 -30.74
C ALA A 109 -3.80 -0.44 -30.10
N LEU A 110 -4.62 -1.48 -30.32
CA LEU A 110 -4.33 -2.85 -29.82
C LEU A 110 -3.01 -3.38 -30.36
N ALA A 111 -2.71 -3.16 -31.66
CA ALA A 111 -1.43 -3.54 -32.25
C ALA A 111 -0.25 -2.78 -31.61
N GLY A 112 -0.41 -1.48 -31.31
CA GLY A 112 0.58 -0.67 -30.59
C GLY A 112 0.85 -1.22 -29.18
N HIS A 113 -0.20 -1.56 -28.43
CA HIS A 113 -0.08 -2.20 -27.12
C HIS A 113 0.62 -3.57 -27.19
N ALA A 114 0.31 -4.38 -28.20
CA ALA A 114 0.97 -5.68 -28.42
C ALA A 114 2.47 -5.49 -28.68
N LEU A 115 2.83 -4.54 -29.55
CA LEU A 115 4.22 -4.20 -29.81
C LEU A 115 4.94 -3.70 -28.55
N ALA A 116 4.29 -2.86 -27.74
CA ALA A 116 4.82 -2.39 -26.47
C ALA A 116 5.06 -3.56 -25.50
N CYS A 117 4.12 -4.52 -25.39
CA CYS A 117 4.29 -5.71 -24.58
C CYS A 117 5.52 -6.53 -25.00
N ILE A 118 5.69 -6.77 -26.29
CA ILE A 118 6.84 -7.50 -26.82
C ILE A 118 8.14 -6.77 -26.50
N SER A 119 8.18 -5.46 -26.77
CA SER A 119 9.35 -4.62 -26.53
C SER A 119 9.75 -4.59 -25.06
N LEU A 120 8.78 -4.42 -24.16
CA LEU A 120 9.02 -4.41 -22.71
C LEU A 120 9.44 -5.78 -22.18
N TRP A 121 8.89 -6.87 -22.71
CA TRP A 121 9.31 -8.22 -22.35
C TRP A 121 10.77 -8.48 -22.71
N LEU A 122 11.17 -8.08 -23.93
CA LEU A 122 12.56 -8.19 -24.39
C LEU A 122 13.49 -7.29 -23.56
N ALA A 123 13.09 -6.04 -23.34
CA ALA A 123 13.84 -5.08 -22.51
C ALA A 123 14.08 -5.60 -21.09
N ALA A 124 13.10 -6.30 -20.50
CA ALA A 124 13.24 -6.94 -19.19
C ALA A 124 14.33 -8.01 -19.17
N GLY A 125 14.64 -8.61 -20.33
CA GLY A 125 15.74 -9.59 -20.48
C GLY A 125 17.13 -8.97 -20.47
N TRP A 126 17.26 -7.67 -20.79
CA TRP A 126 18.53 -6.95 -20.85
C TRP A 126 18.88 -6.23 -19.54
N LEU A 127 17.99 -6.27 -18.57
CA LEU A 127 18.25 -5.65 -17.27
C LEU A 127 19.37 -6.37 -16.51
N PRO A 128 20.32 -5.62 -15.90
CA PRO A 128 21.43 -6.21 -15.15
C PRO A 128 20.92 -6.96 -13.90
N ASP A 129 21.77 -7.83 -13.35
CA ASP A 129 21.44 -8.66 -12.18
C ASP A 129 20.99 -7.84 -10.96
N SER A 130 21.52 -6.64 -10.79
CA SER A 130 21.09 -5.71 -9.73
C SER A 130 19.65 -5.21 -9.89
N ALA A 131 19.10 -5.23 -11.11
CA ALA A 131 17.75 -4.78 -11.43
C ALA A 131 16.76 -5.96 -11.65
N LYS A 132 17.13 -7.20 -11.36
CA LYS A 132 16.25 -8.38 -11.50
C LYS A 132 14.88 -8.23 -10.85
N PRO A 133 14.72 -7.68 -9.62
CA PRO A 133 13.38 -7.47 -9.07
C PRO A 133 12.51 -6.60 -9.96
N GLY A 134 13.07 -5.55 -10.57
CA GLY A 134 12.38 -4.69 -11.54
C GLY A 134 12.02 -5.44 -12.82
N ALA A 135 12.90 -6.33 -13.31
CA ALA A 135 12.63 -7.18 -14.47
C ALA A 135 11.43 -8.12 -14.24
N TYR A 136 11.33 -8.70 -13.03
CA TYR A 136 10.18 -9.55 -12.67
C TYR A 136 8.89 -8.73 -12.59
N LEU A 137 8.93 -7.56 -11.97
CA LEU A 137 7.77 -6.66 -11.91
C LEU A 137 7.32 -6.23 -13.31
N LEU A 138 8.27 -5.88 -14.19
CA LEU A 138 7.97 -5.51 -15.57
C LEU A 138 7.35 -6.68 -16.35
N ARG A 139 7.88 -7.90 -16.24
CA ARG A 139 7.29 -9.09 -16.85
C ARG A 139 5.90 -9.38 -16.32
N PHE A 140 5.69 -9.22 -15.01
CA PHE A 140 4.36 -9.36 -14.41
C PHE A 140 3.37 -8.35 -14.97
N ALA A 141 3.78 -7.07 -15.11
CA ALA A 141 2.99 -6.04 -15.74
C ALA A 141 2.62 -6.38 -17.18
N VAL A 142 3.60 -6.85 -17.98
CA VAL A 142 3.39 -7.28 -19.35
C VAL A 142 2.43 -8.47 -19.44
N LEU A 143 2.51 -9.45 -18.54
CA LEU A 143 1.58 -10.57 -18.51
C LEU A 143 0.13 -10.13 -18.26
N ILE A 144 -0.09 -9.25 -17.26
CA ILE A 144 -1.42 -8.69 -16.99
C ILE A 144 -1.95 -7.96 -18.21
N HIS A 145 -1.12 -7.11 -18.81
CA HIS A 145 -1.52 -6.31 -19.97
C HIS A 145 -1.78 -7.18 -21.20
N SER A 146 -0.99 -8.21 -21.43
CA SER A 146 -1.19 -9.18 -22.52
C SER A 146 -2.50 -9.98 -22.35
N ALA A 147 -2.86 -10.35 -21.11
CA ALA A 147 -4.14 -11.00 -20.84
C ALA A 147 -5.32 -10.05 -21.15
N SER A 148 -5.19 -8.77 -20.80
CA SER A 148 -6.17 -7.74 -21.15
C SER A 148 -6.28 -7.56 -22.67
N LEU A 149 -5.15 -7.49 -23.38
CA LEU A 149 -5.13 -7.41 -24.86
C LEU A 149 -5.85 -8.59 -25.51
N LEU A 150 -5.58 -9.82 -25.04
CA LEU A 150 -6.24 -11.03 -25.53
C LEU A 150 -7.75 -10.96 -25.31
N TYR A 151 -8.18 -10.47 -24.13
CA TYR A 151 -9.60 -10.29 -23.83
C TYR A 151 -10.25 -9.31 -24.81
N PHE A 152 -9.67 -8.12 -25.01
CA PHE A 152 -10.21 -7.11 -25.93
C PHE A 152 -10.16 -7.52 -27.39
N TRP A 153 -9.25 -8.41 -27.77
CA TRP A 153 -9.20 -8.98 -29.11
C TRP A 153 -10.32 -10.00 -29.36
N LEU A 154 -10.65 -10.81 -28.34
CA LEU A 154 -11.66 -11.86 -28.45
C LEU A 154 -13.10 -11.34 -28.17
N TRP A 155 -13.26 -10.45 -27.20
CA TRP A 155 -14.56 -9.99 -26.70
C TRP A 155 -14.62 -8.49 -26.42
N PRO A 156 -14.36 -7.61 -27.42
CA PRO A 156 -14.24 -6.17 -27.17
C PRO A 156 -15.51 -5.52 -26.60
N ALA A 157 -16.70 -6.01 -27.01
CA ALA A 157 -17.98 -5.42 -26.61
C ALA A 157 -18.48 -5.90 -25.23
N SER A 158 -17.84 -6.89 -24.61
CA SER A 158 -18.31 -7.48 -23.35
C SER A 158 -17.52 -7.08 -22.13
N PHE A 159 -16.68 -6.04 -22.23
CA PHE A 159 -15.89 -5.57 -21.08
C PHE A 159 -16.80 -4.96 -20.00
N PRO A 160 -16.88 -5.59 -18.80
CA PRO A 160 -17.93 -5.26 -17.83
C PRO A 160 -17.63 -4.03 -16.98
N HIS A 161 -16.43 -3.43 -17.12
CA HIS A 161 -15.98 -2.38 -16.23
C HIS A 161 -16.04 -1.01 -16.90
N SER A 162 -16.79 -0.10 -16.29
CA SER A 162 -16.80 1.32 -16.69
C SER A 162 -15.73 2.10 -15.91
N LEU A 163 -15.34 3.25 -16.43
CA LEU A 163 -14.41 4.15 -15.75
C LEU A 163 -14.99 4.62 -14.40
N ILE A 164 -16.29 4.88 -14.34
CA ILE A 164 -17.01 5.26 -13.12
C ILE A 164 -16.83 4.19 -12.04
N ASN A 165 -17.05 2.93 -12.41
CA ASN A 165 -16.91 1.80 -11.48
C ASN A 165 -15.45 1.59 -11.05
N HIS A 166 -14.48 1.80 -11.95
CA HIS A 166 -13.06 1.70 -11.66
C HIS A 166 -12.63 2.75 -10.63
N ILE A 167 -12.97 4.02 -10.86
CA ILE A 167 -12.60 5.13 -9.97
C ILE A 167 -13.36 5.02 -8.65
N GLY A 168 -14.67 4.90 -8.71
CA GLY A 168 -15.51 4.81 -7.50
C GLY A 168 -15.19 3.57 -6.66
N GLY A 169 -14.95 2.43 -7.30
CA GLY A 169 -14.53 1.19 -6.63
C GLY A 169 -13.17 1.36 -5.94
N GLY A 170 -12.23 1.99 -6.62
CA GLY A 170 -10.89 2.23 -6.09
C GLY A 170 -10.86 3.20 -4.91
N LEU A 171 -11.63 4.29 -4.97
CA LEU A 171 -11.77 5.21 -3.84
C LEU A 171 -12.42 4.52 -2.62
N ARG A 172 -13.47 3.70 -2.84
CA ARG A 172 -14.06 2.89 -1.76
C ARG A 172 -13.08 1.88 -1.19
N GLN A 173 -12.29 1.22 -2.03
CA GLN A 173 -11.23 0.31 -1.58
C GLN A 173 -10.20 1.04 -0.70
N THR A 174 -9.78 2.25 -1.10
CA THR A 174 -8.88 3.06 -0.29
C THR A 174 -9.51 3.47 1.03
N TRP A 175 -10.80 3.80 1.05
CA TRP A 175 -11.53 4.07 2.29
C TRP A 175 -11.52 2.87 3.24
N VAL A 176 -11.82 1.67 2.73
CA VAL A 176 -11.74 0.43 3.53
C VAL A 176 -10.30 0.21 4.04
N LEU A 177 -9.29 0.46 3.23
CA LEU A 177 -7.89 0.38 3.65
C LEU A 177 -7.58 1.38 4.76
N MET A 178 -8.11 2.61 4.70
CA MET A 178 -7.98 3.59 5.78
C MET A 178 -8.61 3.10 7.09
N LEU A 179 -9.80 2.49 7.03
CA LEU A 179 -10.45 1.92 8.22
C LEU A 179 -9.66 0.73 8.79
N LEU A 180 -9.03 -0.07 7.95
CA LEU A 180 -8.20 -1.21 8.37
C LEU A 180 -6.82 -0.79 8.91
N THR A 181 -6.27 0.34 8.46
CA THR A 181 -4.91 0.79 8.82
C THR A 181 -4.66 0.86 10.32
N PRO A 182 -5.52 1.47 11.17
CA PRO A 182 -5.30 1.51 12.62
C PRO A 182 -5.26 0.12 13.26
N TRP A 183 -6.03 -0.84 12.73
CA TRP A 183 -6.07 -2.23 13.19
C TRP A 183 -4.84 -3.02 12.76
N LEU A 184 -4.33 -2.78 11.55
CA LEU A 184 -3.03 -3.34 11.12
C LEU A 184 -1.89 -2.79 11.98
N HIS A 185 -1.93 -1.51 12.30
CA HIS A 185 -0.96 -0.90 13.19
C HIS A 185 -1.07 -1.43 14.63
N LEU A 186 -2.24 -1.87 15.10
CA LEU A 186 -2.40 -2.51 16.40
C LEU A 186 -1.46 -3.71 16.54
N PHE A 187 -1.39 -4.60 15.53
CA PHE A 187 -0.48 -5.75 15.55
C PHE A 187 0.98 -5.30 15.61
N THR A 188 1.33 -4.28 14.83
CA THR A 188 2.67 -3.69 14.85
C THR A 188 3.04 -3.14 16.22
N TYR A 189 2.15 -2.36 16.82
CA TYR A 189 2.38 -1.73 18.11
C TYR A 189 2.38 -2.72 19.28
N TYR A 190 1.78 -3.87 19.08
CA TYR A 190 1.88 -4.98 20.03
C TYR A 190 3.27 -5.62 19.98
N LEU A 191 3.79 -5.86 18.77
CA LEU A 191 5.07 -6.53 18.55
C LEU A 191 6.28 -5.64 18.90
N PHE A 192 6.16 -4.33 18.61
CA PHE A 192 7.27 -3.39 18.77
C PHE A 192 6.96 -2.31 19.79
N PRO A 193 7.91 -2.00 20.71
CA PRO A 193 7.70 -1.05 21.80
C PRO A 193 7.82 0.43 21.34
N PHE A 194 6.88 0.87 20.52
CA PHE A 194 6.78 2.28 20.15
C PHE A 194 6.26 3.15 21.31
N ALA A 195 6.80 4.35 21.46
CA ALA A 195 6.21 5.38 22.33
C ALA A 195 4.82 5.80 21.79
N VAL A 196 3.94 6.28 22.66
CA VAL A 196 2.56 6.64 22.28
C VAL A 196 2.55 7.68 21.14
N TRP A 197 3.39 8.72 21.22
CA TRP A 197 3.48 9.74 20.17
C TRP A 197 3.92 9.16 18.82
N GLN A 198 4.82 8.16 18.79
CA GLN A 198 5.26 7.49 17.57
C GLN A 198 4.11 6.72 16.92
N ARG A 199 3.29 6.03 17.73
CA ARG A 199 2.10 5.30 17.26
C ARG A 199 1.08 6.25 16.63
N LEU A 200 0.80 7.35 17.33
CA LEU A 200 -0.12 8.39 16.82
C LEU A 200 0.42 9.01 15.54
N LEU A 201 1.69 9.40 15.53
CA LEU A 201 2.32 10.01 14.35
C LEU A 201 2.32 9.07 13.15
N LEU A 202 2.75 7.81 13.33
CA LEU A 202 2.80 6.85 12.24
C LEU A 202 1.41 6.57 11.67
N THR A 203 0.39 6.40 12.52
CA THR A 203 -0.98 6.19 12.06
C THR A 203 -1.52 7.41 11.33
N THR A 204 -1.30 8.62 11.87
CA THR A 204 -1.72 9.88 11.23
C THR A 204 -1.06 10.05 9.85
N LEU A 205 0.25 9.86 9.76
CA LEU A 205 0.97 9.98 8.48
C LEU A 205 0.49 8.96 7.44
N THR A 206 0.22 7.74 7.88
CA THR A 206 -0.30 6.69 6.98
C THR A 206 -1.69 7.03 6.47
N LEU A 207 -2.58 7.51 7.34
CA LEU A 207 -3.92 7.95 6.94
C LEU A 207 -3.86 9.18 6.04
N ALA A 208 -3.03 10.18 6.37
CA ALA A 208 -2.81 11.36 5.53
C ALA A 208 -2.28 10.99 4.14
N TYR A 209 -1.32 10.06 4.07
CA TYR A 209 -0.83 9.50 2.80
C TYR A 209 -1.98 8.93 1.96
N LEU A 210 -2.84 8.08 2.54
CA LEU A 210 -3.95 7.47 1.81
C LEU A 210 -4.99 8.52 1.36
N VAL A 211 -5.30 9.51 2.22
CA VAL A 211 -6.23 10.62 1.88
C VAL A 211 -5.71 11.44 0.70
N LEU A 212 -4.42 11.73 0.66
CA LEU A 212 -3.83 12.56 -0.41
C LEU A 212 -3.56 11.75 -1.68
N LEU A 213 -3.14 10.50 -1.52
CA LEU A 213 -2.80 9.65 -2.67
C LEU A 213 -4.02 9.28 -3.49
N ALA A 214 -5.15 8.92 -2.86
CA ALA A 214 -6.27 8.32 -3.58
C ALA A 214 -6.83 9.19 -4.70
N PRO A 215 -7.17 10.47 -4.51
CA PRO A 215 -7.64 11.33 -5.60
C PRO A 215 -6.60 11.52 -6.70
N LEU A 216 -5.33 11.76 -6.35
CA LEU A 216 -4.23 11.87 -7.31
C LEU A 216 -4.10 10.61 -8.15
N GLN A 217 -4.11 9.45 -7.51
CA GLN A 217 -3.96 8.15 -8.16
C GLN A 217 -5.10 7.91 -9.15
N TYR A 218 -6.35 8.08 -8.74
CA TYR A 218 -7.49 7.79 -9.61
C TYR A 218 -7.74 8.86 -10.67
N ALA A 219 -7.38 10.12 -10.45
CA ALA A 219 -7.32 11.12 -11.50
C ALA A 219 -6.24 10.79 -12.55
N SER A 220 -5.07 10.32 -12.10
CA SER A 220 -4.01 9.84 -13.00
C SER A 220 -4.44 8.60 -13.78
N HIS A 221 -5.19 7.66 -13.15
CA HIS A 221 -5.78 6.52 -13.86
C HIS A 221 -6.77 6.99 -14.95
N ALA A 222 -7.62 7.97 -14.64
CA ALA A 222 -8.54 8.54 -15.63
C ALA A 222 -7.79 9.13 -16.83
N ALA A 223 -6.73 9.89 -16.59
CA ALA A 223 -5.89 10.46 -17.65
C ALA A 223 -5.23 9.37 -18.51
N LEU A 224 -4.66 8.36 -17.88
CA LEU A 224 -4.02 7.25 -18.58
C LEU A 224 -5.02 6.40 -19.37
N LEU A 225 -6.23 6.16 -18.82
CA LEU A 225 -7.28 5.43 -19.51
C LEU A 225 -7.85 6.22 -20.71
N MET A 226 -7.93 7.54 -20.60
CA MET A 226 -8.29 8.40 -21.74
C MET A 226 -7.23 8.38 -22.86
N ALA A 227 -5.95 8.36 -22.49
CA ALA A 227 -4.84 8.36 -23.43
C ALA A 227 -4.58 6.97 -24.06
N LEU A 228 -4.64 5.92 -23.25
CA LEU A 228 -4.22 4.56 -23.64
C LEU A 228 -5.40 3.60 -23.86
N GLY A 229 -6.61 3.99 -23.49
CA GLY A 229 -7.83 3.17 -23.65
C GLY A 229 -8.07 2.18 -22.53
N ALA A 230 -9.27 1.58 -22.54
CA ALA A 230 -9.76 0.66 -21.52
C ALA A 230 -8.90 -0.60 -21.34
N VAL A 231 -8.12 -0.98 -22.35
CA VAL A 231 -7.21 -2.14 -22.32
C VAL A 231 -6.16 -2.05 -21.20
N THR A 232 -5.84 -0.83 -20.73
CA THR A 232 -4.87 -0.62 -19.64
C THR A 232 -5.51 -0.70 -18.24
N MET A 233 -6.84 -0.76 -18.14
CA MET A 233 -7.55 -0.73 -16.86
C MET A 233 -7.15 -1.85 -15.89
N PRO A 234 -7.01 -3.15 -16.28
CA PRO A 234 -6.58 -4.19 -15.37
C PRO A 234 -5.16 -3.96 -14.84
N LEU A 235 -4.25 -3.46 -15.68
CA LEU A 235 -2.89 -3.11 -15.29
C LEU A 235 -2.87 -2.00 -14.24
N LEU A 236 -3.62 -0.91 -14.50
CA LEU A 236 -3.73 0.21 -13.57
C LEU A 236 -4.37 -0.21 -12.25
N HIS A 237 -5.41 -1.04 -12.29
CA HIS A 237 -6.07 -1.52 -11.08
C HIS A 237 -5.13 -2.35 -10.21
N LEU A 238 -4.43 -3.34 -10.76
CA LEU A 238 -3.61 -4.26 -9.99
C LEU A 238 -2.29 -3.63 -9.53
N LEU A 239 -1.54 -2.99 -10.44
CA LEU A 239 -0.23 -2.44 -10.08
C LEU A 239 -0.32 -1.10 -9.36
N PHE A 240 -1.17 -0.22 -9.83
CA PHE A 240 -1.24 1.12 -9.24
C PHE A 240 -2.38 1.24 -8.23
N GLY A 241 -3.54 0.63 -8.50
CA GLY A 241 -4.70 0.68 -7.62
C GLY A 241 -4.50 -0.02 -6.28
N VAL A 242 -3.81 -1.16 -6.28
CA VAL A 242 -3.61 -1.98 -5.08
C VAL A 242 -2.20 -1.87 -4.53
N MET A 243 -1.17 -2.02 -5.40
CA MET A 243 0.20 -2.10 -4.92
C MET A 243 0.75 -0.77 -4.39
N VAL A 244 0.44 0.36 -5.02
CA VAL A 244 0.99 1.67 -4.61
C VAL A 244 0.52 2.06 -3.21
N PRO A 245 -0.77 1.98 -2.83
CA PRO A 245 -1.20 2.20 -1.45
C PRO A 245 -0.50 1.28 -0.45
N ILE A 246 -0.37 -0.02 -0.77
CA ILE A 246 0.28 -1.00 0.11
C ILE A 246 1.79 -0.72 0.24
N LEU A 247 2.48 -0.41 -0.86
CA LEU A 247 3.91 -0.08 -0.82
C LEU A 247 4.18 1.17 0.04
N GLY A 248 3.32 2.18 -0.04
CA GLY A 248 3.43 3.36 0.81
C GLY A 248 3.21 3.04 2.29
N LEU A 249 2.24 2.18 2.60
CA LEU A 249 2.03 1.64 3.96
C LEU A 249 3.30 0.93 4.47
N VAL A 250 3.87 0.04 3.65
CA VAL A 250 5.09 -0.70 4.00
C VAL A 250 6.29 0.23 4.15
N ALA A 251 6.43 1.24 3.30
CA ALA A 251 7.51 2.22 3.37
C ALA A 251 7.41 3.08 4.63
N LEU A 252 6.22 3.59 4.96
CA LEU A 252 5.99 4.36 6.19
C LEU A 252 6.21 3.50 7.43
N TYR A 253 5.79 2.24 7.40
CA TYR A 253 6.06 1.29 8.45
C TYR A 253 7.56 1.04 8.62
N GLY A 254 8.29 0.76 7.53
CA GLY A 254 9.73 0.55 7.56
C GLY A 254 10.49 1.78 8.09
N TRP A 255 10.04 2.97 7.71
CA TRP A 255 10.56 4.22 8.25
C TRP A 255 10.24 4.37 9.75
N GLY A 256 9.02 4.09 10.19
CA GLY A 256 8.66 4.06 11.60
C GLY A 256 9.52 3.10 12.42
N MET A 257 9.86 1.94 11.87
CA MET A 257 10.75 0.97 12.52
C MET A 257 12.17 1.51 12.74
N SER A 258 12.65 2.46 11.92
CA SER A 258 13.96 3.10 12.12
C SER A 258 14.02 4.04 13.34
N TRP A 259 12.86 4.41 13.90
CA TRP A 259 12.79 5.24 15.12
C TRP A 259 13.05 4.46 16.41
N HIS A 260 13.18 3.13 16.30
CA HIS A 260 13.40 2.26 17.44
C HIS A 260 14.84 2.37 17.92
N ASP A 261 15.04 2.81 19.18
CA ASP A 261 16.34 2.89 19.82
C ASP A 261 16.60 1.59 20.62
N PRO A 262 17.54 0.72 20.15
CA PRO A 262 17.85 -0.52 20.86
C PRO A 262 18.50 -0.29 22.24
N ALA A 263 19.06 0.88 22.50
CA ALA A 263 19.70 1.18 23.79
C ALA A 263 18.71 1.30 24.96
N ARG A 264 17.45 1.59 24.69
CA ARG A 264 16.41 1.69 25.73
C ARG A 264 15.91 0.34 26.26
N GLU A 265 16.23 -0.78 25.62
CA GLU A 265 15.85 -2.13 26.09
C GLU A 265 16.85 -2.75 27.04
N THR A 266 18.06 -2.24 27.14
CA THR A 266 19.14 -2.85 27.96
C THR A 266 19.25 -2.30 29.38
N SER A 267 18.40 -1.37 29.80
CA SER A 267 18.35 -0.85 31.16
C SER A 267 16.94 -1.03 31.73
N PRO A 268 16.67 -1.87 32.68
CA PRO A 268 16.96 -1.71 34.11
C PRO A 268 17.02 -3.03 34.96
N ALA A 269 17.45 -4.14 34.40
CA ALA A 269 17.47 -5.39 35.19
C ALA A 269 18.83 -5.73 35.80
N GLU A 270 19.92 -5.06 35.38
CA GLU A 270 21.28 -5.38 35.91
C GLU A 270 21.70 -4.54 37.11
N THR A 271 20.97 -3.46 37.41
CA THR A 271 21.37 -2.59 38.55
C THR A 271 20.82 -3.07 39.88
N GLU A 272 19.81 -3.94 39.92
CA GLU A 272 19.25 -4.46 41.17
C GLU A 272 19.97 -5.70 41.71
N SER A 273 20.76 -6.43 40.88
CA SER A 273 21.43 -7.64 41.34
C SER A 273 22.76 -7.39 42.11
N HIS A 274 23.31 -6.18 42.06
CA HIS A 274 24.57 -5.84 42.75
C HIS A 274 24.37 -5.22 44.13
N HIS A 275 23.15 -4.93 44.57
CA HIS A 275 22.90 -4.34 45.88
C HIS A 275 22.50 -5.36 46.99
N HIS A 276 22.39 -6.63 46.68
CA HIS A 276 22.09 -7.70 47.70
C HIS A 276 23.24 -8.67 47.99
N ALA A 277 24.48 -8.36 47.57
CA ALA A 277 25.67 -9.10 47.95
C ALA A 277 26.67 -8.19 48.66
N GLY A 278 26.31 -7.74 49.85
CA GLY A 278 27.16 -7.01 50.77
C GLY A 278 26.76 -7.33 52.20
#